data_a34ce6661af24ccf5c53d4dd360084b9
#
_entry.id   a34ce6661af24ccf5c53d4dd360084b9
#
_cell.length_a   1.000
_cell.length_b   1.000
_cell.length_c   1.000
_cell.angle_alpha   90.00
_cell.angle_beta   90.00
_cell.angle_gamma   90.00
#
_symmetry.space_group_name_H-M   'P 1'
#
loop_
_entity.id
_entity.type
_entity.pdbx_description
1 polymer ?
#
loop_
_entity_poly.entity_id
_entity_poly.type
_entity_poly.pdbx_seq_one_letter_code
_entity_poly.pdbx_strand_id
1 'polypeptide(L)'
;NPKKGFASYFVSFESGPALEIMQRQDITEAYDKDHIGLAHLAFHADTKEQVDQMIERFRMDGYTIAGETRTSGDGYYEGVIRDPDGNIVEIVVGGEPEIQVALFPPYELLLEADPDREKVEAYLKDSDCFIATVRNSVAGVIVVRKEEGGKAEIMNLAVADIFRRRGIARKLLRHVSNKWAPAQDVELLRICTGTSAA
;
A
#
# COMPACT_ATOMS: atom_id res chain seq x y z
N ASN A 1 -23.66 9.28 24.71
CA ASN A 1 -24.03 9.47 26.13
C ASN A 1 -24.92 10.73 26.26
N PRO A 2 -26.27 10.57 26.37
CA PRO A 2 -27.18 11.70 26.37
C PRO A 2 -26.94 12.69 27.54
N LYS A 3 -26.40 12.22 28.64
CA LYS A 3 -26.10 13.06 29.82
C LYS A 3 -24.87 13.95 29.65
N LYS A 4 -24.02 13.65 28.64
CA LYS A 4 -22.80 14.42 28.37
C LYS A 4 -22.88 15.23 27.07
N GLY A 5 -24.04 15.23 26.37
CA GLY A 5 -24.26 16.03 25.15
C GLY A 5 -23.46 15.60 23.93
N PHE A 6 -22.98 14.34 23.89
CA PHE A 6 -22.30 13.80 22.70
C PHE A 6 -22.75 12.38 22.35
N ALA A 7 -22.63 12.02 21.10
CA ALA A 7 -22.74 10.66 20.59
C ALA A 7 -21.42 10.26 19.89
N SER A 8 -21.03 9.01 20.05
CA SER A 8 -19.86 8.42 19.38
C SER A 8 -20.27 7.22 18.55
N TYR A 9 -19.65 7.10 17.39
CA TYR A 9 -19.78 5.95 16.48
C TYR A 9 -18.38 5.44 16.17
N PHE A 10 -18.22 4.11 16.20
CA PHE A 10 -16.96 3.47 15.89
C PHE A 10 -17.06 2.77 14.53
N VAL A 11 -16.18 3.16 13.63
CA VAL A 11 -15.97 2.46 12.35
C VAL A 11 -14.80 1.53 12.54
N SER A 12 -15.08 0.22 12.50
CA SER A 12 -14.06 -0.83 12.63
C SER A 12 -13.74 -1.40 11.25
N PHE A 13 -12.50 -1.75 11.04
CA PHE A 13 -12.01 -2.46 9.88
C PHE A 13 -11.75 -3.93 10.25
N GLU A 14 -11.57 -4.82 9.28
CA GLU A 14 -11.26 -6.24 9.55
C GLU A 14 -10.01 -6.41 10.39
N SER A 15 -9.04 -5.49 10.25
CA SER A 15 -7.82 -5.42 11.06
C SER A 15 -7.38 -3.96 11.21
N GLY A 16 -6.58 -3.69 12.24
CA GLY A 16 -6.02 -2.36 12.50
C GLY A 16 -6.85 -1.50 13.46
N PRO A 17 -6.59 -0.18 13.50
CA PRO A 17 -7.27 0.75 14.40
C PRO A 17 -8.73 0.98 14.01
N ALA A 18 -9.55 1.34 14.98
CA ALA A 18 -10.90 1.86 14.73
C ALA A 18 -10.87 3.39 14.61
N LEU A 19 -11.80 3.93 13.82
CA LEU A 19 -12.06 5.37 13.76
C LEU A 19 -13.26 5.70 14.66
N GLU A 20 -13.09 6.59 15.62
CA GLU A 20 -14.18 7.13 16.42
C GLU A 20 -14.68 8.44 15.79
N ILE A 21 -15.94 8.46 15.40
CA ILE A 21 -16.63 9.66 14.92
C ILE A 21 -17.51 10.17 16.06
N MET A 22 -17.33 11.43 16.44
CA MET A 22 -18.03 12.01 17.59
C MET A 22 -18.88 13.20 17.15
N GLN A 23 -20.16 13.18 17.52
CA GLN A 23 -21.08 14.31 17.38
C GLN A 23 -21.26 15.00 18.70
N ARG A 24 -21.14 16.34 18.71
CA ARG A 24 -21.35 17.20 19.88
C ARG A 24 -22.34 18.32 19.52
N GLN A 25 -23.27 18.61 20.45
CA GLN A 25 -24.32 19.63 20.24
C GLN A 25 -23.80 21.07 20.37
N ASP A 26 -22.66 21.26 21.02
CA ASP A 26 -22.04 22.58 21.24
C ASP A 26 -21.08 23.00 20.11
N ILE A 27 -20.85 22.13 19.11
CA ILE A 27 -20.10 22.48 17.91
C ILE A 27 -21.09 22.88 16.82
N THR A 28 -21.08 24.15 16.45
CA THR A 28 -22.03 24.75 15.51
C THR A 28 -21.35 25.37 14.29
N GLU A 29 -20.02 25.50 14.31
CA GLU A 29 -19.25 26.00 13.17
C GLU A 29 -19.03 24.89 12.18
N ALA A 30 -19.31 25.18 10.92
CA ALA A 30 -19.05 24.24 9.82
C ALA A 30 -17.54 24.10 9.57
N TYR A 31 -17.15 22.93 9.09
CA TYR A 31 -15.78 22.68 8.63
C TYR A 31 -15.40 23.66 7.51
N ASP A 32 -14.25 24.27 7.64
CA ASP A 32 -13.61 25.06 6.58
C ASP A 32 -12.28 24.39 6.19
N LYS A 33 -12.14 24.05 4.90
CA LYS A 33 -10.95 23.39 4.36
C LYS A 33 -9.65 24.21 4.52
N ASP A 34 -9.77 25.50 4.73
CA ASP A 34 -8.64 26.43 4.84
C ASP A 34 -8.14 26.59 6.30
N HIS A 35 -8.66 25.81 7.23
CA HIS A 35 -8.19 25.76 8.61
C HIS A 35 -6.98 24.84 8.80
N ILE A 36 -6.16 25.16 9.78
CA ILE A 36 -5.11 24.25 10.24
C ILE A 36 -5.78 23.03 10.91
N GLY A 37 -5.50 21.83 10.43
CA GLY A 37 -6.08 20.60 10.97
C GLY A 37 -6.12 19.47 9.95
N LEU A 38 -7.14 18.64 10.04
CA LEU A 38 -7.36 17.53 9.12
C LEU A 38 -7.77 18.06 7.75
N ALA A 39 -6.96 17.79 6.72
CA ALA A 39 -7.28 18.21 5.36
C ALA A 39 -8.37 17.31 4.73
N HIS A 40 -8.23 15.99 4.88
CA HIS A 40 -9.18 14.98 4.40
C HIS A 40 -8.95 13.64 5.09
N LEU A 41 -9.91 12.72 4.93
CA LEU A 41 -9.78 11.31 5.22
C LEU A 41 -9.74 10.55 3.90
N ALA A 42 -8.80 9.62 3.74
CA ALA A 42 -8.73 8.77 2.55
C ALA A 42 -8.97 7.30 2.93
N PHE A 43 -9.94 6.67 2.26
CA PHE A 43 -10.25 5.25 2.40
C PHE A 43 -9.80 4.49 1.15
N HIS A 44 -9.07 3.41 1.37
CA HIS A 44 -8.51 2.63 0.29
C HIS A 44 -9.53 1.61 -0.24
N ALA A 45 -9.73 1.62 -1.55
CA ALA A 45 -10.45 0.59 -2.30
C ALA A 45 -9.45 -0.37 -2.96
N ASP A 46 -9.92 -1.56 -3.35
CA ASP A 46 -9.05 -2.58 -3.96
C ASP A 46 -8.81 -2.36 -5.45
N THR A 47 -9.80 -1.81 -6.15
CA THR A 47 -9.73 -1.61 -7.61
C THR A 47 -10.31 -0.25 -8.03
N LYS A 48 -9.98 0.19 -9.25
CA LYS A 48 -10.56 1.41 -9.85
C LYS A 48 -12.07 1.30 -9.99
N GLU A 49 -12.55 0.13 -10.38
CA GLU A 49 -13.96 -0.16 -10.54
C GLU A 49 -14.71 -0.01 -9.20
N GLN A 50 -14.08 -0.38 -8.08
CA GLN A 50 -14.68 -0.14 -6.76
C GLN A 50 -14.73 1.35 -6.42
N VAL A 51 -13.71 2.13 -6.76
CA VAL A 51 -13.75 3.59 -6.58
C VAL A 51 -14.92 4.17 -7.35
N ASP A 52 -15.07 3.82 -8.65
CA ASP A 52 -16.17 4.29 -9.49
C ASP A 52 -17.54 3.92 -8.92
N GLN A 53 -17.71 2.65 -8.51
CA GLN A 53 -18.94 2.15 -7.91
C GLN A 53 -19.28 2.86 -6.60
N MET A 54 -18.29 3.12 -5.75
CA MET A 54 -18.50 3.82 -4.48
C MET A 54 -18.88 5.28 -4.71
N ILE A 55 -18.21 5.99 -5.61
CA ILE A 55 -18.55 7.39 -5.92
C ILE A 55 -19.95 7.49 -6.52
N GLU A 56 -20.34 6.57 -7.43
CA GLU A 56 -21.68 6.54 -7.97
C GLU A 56 -22.74 6.20 -6.91
N ARG A 57 -22.42 5.29 -5.99
CA ARG A 57 -23.29 4.99 -4.86
C ARG A 57 -23.51 6.20 -3.97
N PHE A 58 -22.44 6.93 -3.61
CA PHE A 58 -22.55 8.15 -2.82
C PHE A 58 -23.39 9.22 -3.54
N ARG A 59 -23.26 9.33 -4.86
CA ARG A 59 -24.09 10.23 -5.68
C ARG A 59 -25.58 9.87 -5.57
N MET A 60 -25.92 8.58 -5.72
CA MET A 60 -27.30 8.10 -5.58
C MET A 60 -27.85 8.31 -4.16
N ASP A 61 -27.03 8.17 -3.15
CA ASP A 61 -27.37 8.37 -1.74
C ASP A 61 -27.44 9.89 -1.36
N GLY A 62 -27.19 10.81 -2.32
CA GLY A 62 -27.36 12.25 -2.14
C GLY A 62 -26.16 12.99 -1.56
N TYR A 63 -25.00 12.36 -1.49
CA TYR A 63 -23.75 13.03 -1.05
C TYR A 63 -23.22 13.97 -2.13
N THR A 64 -22.61 15.07 -1.70
CA THR A 64 -21.94 16.00 -2.61
C THR A 64 -20.65 15.39 -3.16
N ILE A 65 -20.56 15.23 -4.48
CA ILE A 65 -19.32 14.83 -5.14
C ILE A 65 -18.42 16.09 -5.28
N ALA A 66 -17.34 16.10 -4.52
CA ALA A 66 -16.37 17.20 -4.51
C ALA A 66 -15.28 17.03 -5.59
N GLY A 67 -15.08 15.81 -6.07
CA GLY A 67 -14.18 15.50 -7.19
C GLY A 67 -14.63 14.20 -7.87
N GLU A 68 -14.79 14.26 -9.19
CA GLU A 68 -15.06 13.08 -10.01
C GLU A 68 -13.86 12.13 -10.01
N THR A 69 -14.12 10.85 -10.32
CA THR A 69 -13.06 9.85 -10.37
C THR A 69 -12.02 10.19 -11.44
N ARG A 70 -10.76 10.16 -11.06
CA ARG A 70 -9.63 10.52 -11.91
C ARG A 70 -8.33 9.85 -11.44
N THR A 71 -7.33 9.85 -12.31
CA THR A 71 -5.95 9.58 -11.88
C THR A 71 -5.29 10.90 -11.47
N SER A 72 -4.82 10.97 -10.22
CA SER A 72 -4.07 12.11 -9.68
C SER A 72 -2.63 12.15 -10.20
N GLY A 73 -1.94 13.27 -9.98
CA GLY A 73 -0.57 13.47 -10.45
C GLY A 73 0.47 12.54 -9.83
N ASP A 74 0.17 11.97 -8.68
CA ASP A 74 0.98 10.97 -7.95
C ASP A 74 0.58 9.52 -8.26
N GLY A 75 -0.30 9.32 -9.26
CA GLY A 75 -0.65 8.00 -9.80
C GLY A 75 -1.76 7.26 -9.06
N TYR A 76 -2.42 7.90 -8.08
CA TYR A 76 -3.62 7.35 -7.46
C TYR A 76 -4.84 7.52 -8.37
N TYR A 77 -5.74 6.55 -8.32
CA TYR A 77 -7.09 6.72 -8.87
C TYR A 77 -8.04 6.98 -7.72
N GLU A 78 -8.69 8.13 -7.74
CA GLU A 78 -9.43 8.67 -6.61
C GLU A 78 -10.74 9.30 -7.04
N GLY A 79 -11.69 9.34 -6.12
CA GLY A 79 -12.88 10.15 -6.19
C GLY A 79 -13.14 10.78 -4.83
N VAL A 80 -13.75 11.95 -4.79
CA VAL A 80 -13.84 12.77 -3.58
C VAL A 80 -15.30 13.14 -3.31
N ILE A 81 -15.72 12.95 -2.08
CA ILE A 81 -17.04 13.37 -1.60
C ILE A 81 -16.91 14.34 -0.43
N ARG A 82 -18.01 14.99 -0.10
CA ARG A 82 -18.20 15.64 1.21
C ARG A 82 -19.13 14.81 2.06
N ASP A 83 -18.74 14.63 3.32
CA ASP A 83 -19.66 14.08 4.33
C ASP A 83 -20.77 15.11 4.69
N PRO A 84 -21.78 14.76 5.50
CA PRO A 84 -22.84 15.67 5.88
C PRO A 84 -22.37 16.94 6.63
N ASP A 85 -21.21 16.88 7.27
CA ASP A 85 -20.61 18.01 7.98
C ASP A 85 -19.65 18.83 7.10
N GLY A 86 -19.49 18.44 5.83
CA GLY A 86 -18.67 19.13 4.85
C GLY A 86 -17.21 18.67 4.78
N ASN A 87 -16.80 17.70 5.60
CA ASN A 87 -15.43 17.16 5.55
C ASN A 87 -15.15 16.48 4.22
N ILE A 88 -13.91 16.57 3.78
CA ILE A 88 -13.45 15.92 2.56
C ILE A 88 -13.13 14.45 2.87
N VAL A 89 -13.73 13.56 2.08
CA VAL A 89 -13.48 12.12 2.13
C VAL A 89 -13.09 11.64 0.74
N GLU A 90 -11.94 11.02 0.62
CA GLU A 90 -11.43 10.40 -0.60
C GLU A 90 -11.66 8.89 -0.57
N ILE A 91 -12.10 8.36 -1.70
CA ILE A 91 -12.06 6.93 -1.99
C ILE A 91 -10.95 6.75 -3.02
N VAL A 92 -9.96 5.95 -2.70
CA VAL A 92 -8.72 5.95 -3.46
C VAL A 92 -8.15 4.54 -3.63
N VAL A 93 -7.59 4.26 -4.82
CA VAL A 93 -6.85 3.03 -5.11
C VAL A 93 -5.56 3.33 -5.86
N GLY A 94 -4.56 2.50 -5.66
CA GLY A 94 -3.28 2.64 -6.35
C GLY A 94 -2.29 3.46 -5.53
N GLY A 95 -1.47 4.19 -6.23
CA GLY A 95 -0.18 4.70 -5.85
C GLY A 95 0.85 3.82 -6.55
N GLU A 96 1.66 4.45 -7.41
CA GLU A 96 2.76 3.71 -8.01
C GLU A 96 3.70 3.27 -6.89
N PRO A 97 4.00 1.96 -6.77
CA PRO A 97 4.95 1.53 -5.77
C PRO A 97 6.33 2.11 -6.05
N GLU A 98 6.90 2.73 -5.05
CA GLU A 98 8.30 3.17 -5.08
C GLU A 98 9.20 2.00 -4.72
N ILE A 99 10.29 1.81 -5.50
CA ILE A 99 11.26 0.77 -5.22
C ILE A 99 12.54 1.40 -4.72
N GLN A 100 12.97 0.95 -3.56
CA GLN A 100 14.16 1.44 -2.88
C GLN A 100 14.96 0.29 -2.26
N VAL A 101 16.23 0.56 -1.94
CA VAL A 101 17.06 -0.36 -1.16
C VAL A 101 16.47 -0.48 0.24
N ALA A 102 16.34 -1.71 0.73
CA ALA A 102 15.88 -1.95 2.09
C ALA A 102 17.00 -1.67 3.09
N LEU A 103 16.92 -0.57 3.83
CA LEU A 103 17.83 -0.31 4.95
C LEU A 103 17.66 -1.35 6.07
N PHE A 104 16.42 -1.80 6.26
CA PHE A 104 16.05 -2.87 7.18
C PHE A 104 15.19 -3.89 6.43
N PRO A 105 15.71 -5.12 6.21
CA PRO A 105 14.95 -6.16 5.53
C PRO A 105 13.64 -6.47 6.27
N PRO A 106 12.48 -6.55 5.59
CA PRO A 106 11.20 -6.84 6.20
C PRO A 106 11.07 -8.34 6.49
N TYR A 107 11.61 -8.78 7.61
CA TYR A 107 11.70 -10.21 7.98
C TYR A 107 10.35 -10.91 7.98
N GLU A 108 9.28 -10.28 8.46
CA GLU A 108 7.95 -10.87 8.46
C GLU A 108 7.54 -11.28 7.05
N LEU A 109 7.71 -10.38 6.09
CA LEU A 109 7.35 -10.64 4.70
C LEU A 109 8.29 -11.63 4.02
N LEU A 110 9.58 -11.61 4.34
CA LEU A 110 10.56 -12.58 3.83
C LEU A 110 10.24 -14.00 4.28
N LEU A 111 9.81 -14.17 5.54
CA LEU A 111 9.48 -15.46 6.13
C LEU A 111 8.14 -16.04 5.63
N GLU A 112 7.27 -15.23 5.02
CA GLU A 112 6.11 -15.75 4.30
C GLU A 112 6.51 -16.55 3.05
N ALA A 113 7.57 -16.14 2.35
CA ALA A 113 8.06 -16.83 1.16
C ALA A 113 9.09 -17.94 1.47
N ASP A 114 9.90 -17.76 2.50
CA ASP A 114 10.89 -18.74 2.97
C ASP A 114 10.84 -18.81 4.50
N PRO A 115 10.14 -19.79 5.09
CA PRO A 115 9.94 -19.87 6.55
C PRO A 115 11.21 -20.16 7.37
N ASP A 116 12.30 -20.55 6.71
CA ASP A 116 13.57 -20.84 7.36
C ASP A 116 14.35 -19.55 7.66
N ARG A 117 14.24 -19.09 8.90
CA ARG A 117 14.86 -17.85 9.35
C ARG A 117 16.40 -17.87 9.22
N GLU A 118 17.04 -18.99 9.56
CA GLU A 118 18.50 -19.10 9.48
C GLU A 118 18.98 -18.97 8.03
N LYS A 119 18.25 -19.58 7.10
CA LYS A 119 18.51 -19.49 5.68
C LYS A 119 18.29 -18.06 5.16
N VAL A 120 17.20 -17.39 5.59
CA VAL A 120 16.94 -15.98 5.25
C VAL A 120 18.08 -15.09 5.73
N GLU A 121 18.51 -15.23 6.97
CA GLU A 121 19.62 -14.47 7.56
C GLU A 121 20.96 -14.78 6.85
N ALA A 122 21.15 -16.01 6.41
CA ALA A 122 22.36 -16.40 5.68
C ALA A 122 22.48 -15.71 4.33
N TYR A 123 21.44 -15.78 3.48
CA TYR A 123 21.53 -15.17 2.15
C TYR A 123 21.45 -13.63 2.17
N LEU A 124 20.84 -13.02 3.17
CA LEU A 124 20.80 -11.55 3.29
C LEU A 124 22.16 -10.92 3.48
N LYS A 125 23.15 -11.67 4.00
CA LYS A 125 24.52 -11.15 4.24
C LYS A 125 25.23 -10.78 2.95
N ASP A 126 24.96 -11.53 1.87
CA ASP A 126 25.66 -11.40 0.59
C ASP A 126 24.69 -11.05 -0.56
N SER A 127 23.57 -10.42 -0.24
CA SER A 127 22.52 -10.10 -1.20
C SER A 127 22.10 -8.65 -1.11
N ASP A 128 21.65 -8.10 -2.23
CA ASP A 128 20.93 -6.84 -2.26
C ASP A 128 19.44 -7.08 -2.01
N CYS A 129 18.85 -6.26 -1.15
CA CYS A 129 17.44 -6.32 -0.79
C CYS A 129 16.74 -5.03 -1.22
N PHE A 130 15.67 -5.17 -2.00
CA PHE A 130 14.84 -4.05 -2.43
C PHE A 130 13.42 -4.24 -1.91
N ILE A 131 12.81 -3.14 -1.47
CA ILE A 131 11.40 -3.09 -1.10
C ILE A 131 10.62 -2.23 -2.06
N ALA A 132 9.39 -2.63 -2.31
CA ALA A 132 8.37 -1.79 -2.92
C ALA A 132 7.52 -1.20 -1.81
N THR A 133 7.39 0.11 -1.76
CA THR A 133 6.55 0.80 -0.78
C THR A 133 5.36 1.44 -1.48
N VAL A 134 4.22 1.38 -0.84
CA VAL A 134 2.99 2.10 -1.21
C VAL A 134 2.53 2.86 0.02
N ARG A 135 2.45 4.18 -0.04
CA ARG A 135 2.09 5.05 1.12
C ARG A 135 2.94 4.75 2.37
N ASN A 136 4.25 4.66 2.21
CA ASN A 136 5.20 4.32 3.28
C ASN A 136 5.01 2.92 3.91
N SER A 137 4.08 2.11 3.40
CA SER A 137 3.92 0.71 3.81
C SER A 137 4.71 -0.20 2.88
N VAL A 138 5.40 -1.18 3.43
CA VAL A 138 6.10 -2.19 2.63
C VAL A 138 5.07 -3.09 1.95
N ALA A 139 4.99 -2.97 0.62
CA ALA A 139 4.06 -3.73 -0.21
C ALA A 139 4.66 -5.02 -0.77
N GLY A 140 5.99 -5.08 -0.90
CA GLY A 140 6.70 -6.25 -1.37
C GLY A 140 8.20 -6.14 -1.17
N VAL A 141 8.88 -7.26 -1.28
CA VAL A 141 10.34 -7.36 -1.13
C VAL A 141 10.90 -8.30 -2.19
N ILE A 142 12.10 -8.02 -2.67
CA ILE A 142 12.91 -8.91 -3.49
C ILE A 142 14.34 -8.91 -2.96
N VAL A 143 14.91 -10.10 -2.85
CA VAL A 143 16.31 -10.31 -2.47
C VAL A 143 17.01 -10.95 -3.64
N VAL A 144 18.13 -10.37 -4.06
CA VAL A 144 18.92 -10.85 -5.20
C VAL A 144 20.40 -10.94 -4.81
N ARG A 145 21.00 -12.06 -5.14
CA ARG A 145 22.43 -12.35 -4.87
C ARG A 145 23.19 -12.41 -6.18
N LYS A 146 24.26 -11.63 -6.28
CA LYS A 146 25.21 -11.72 -7.39
C LYS A 146 26.07 -12.97 -7.24
N GLU A 147 26.30 -13.67 -8.34
CA GLU A 147 27.17 -14.82 -8.44
C GLU A 147 28.33 -14.53 -9.40
N GLU A 148 29.29 -15.43 -9.47
CA GLU A 148 30.38 -15.34 -10.42
C GLU A 148 29.90 -15.55 -11.87
N GLY A 149 30.66 -14.99 -12.83
CA GLY A 149 30.41 -15.19 -14.26
C GLY A 149 29.16 -14.50 -14.80
N GLY A 150 28.85 -13.29 -14.30
CA GLY A 150 27.75 -12.48 -14.81
C GLY A 150 26.37 -13.05 -14.49
N LYS A 151 26.24 -13.81 -13.42
CA LYS A 151 25.01 -14.45 -12.98
C LYS A 151 24.47 -13.84 -11.71
N ALA A 152 23.18 -13.96 -11.50
CA ALA A 152 22.55 -13.65 -10.21
C ALA A 152 21.34 -14.55 -9.98
N GLU A 153 20.99 -14.70 -8.71
CA GLU A 153 19.86 -15.49 -8.25
C GLU A 153 18.90 -14.65 -7.40
N ILE A 154 17.61 -14.77 -7.70
CA ILE A 154 16.57 -14.20 -6.83
C ILE A 154 16.37 -15.19 -5.69
N MET A 155 16.79 -14.78 -4.49
CA MET A 155 16.74 -15.60 -3.27
C MET A 155 15.37 -15.58 -2.62
N ASN A 156 14.64 -14.45 -2.74
CA ASN A 156 13.32 -14.28 -2.14
C ASN A 156 12.52 -13.24 -2.94
N LEU A 157 11.22 -13.47 -3.06
CA LEU A 157 10.26 -12.52 -3.63
C LEU A 157 8.92 -12.70 -2.93
N ALA A 158 8.51 -11.70 -2.16
CA ALA A 158 7.25 -11.72 -1.46
C ALA A 158 6.44 -10.42 -1.68
N VAL A 159 5.14 -10.54 -1.62
CA VAL A 159 4.19 -9.41 -1.71
C VAL A 159 3.16 -9.59 -0.61
N ALA A 160 3.04 -8.57 0.24
CA ALA A 160 2.08 -8.57 1.33
C ALA A 160 0.65 -8.76 0.81
N ASP A 161 -0.16 -9.53 1.52
CA ASP A 161 -1.48 -10.01 1.08
C ASP A 161 -2.38 -8.90 0.54
N ILE A 162 -2.45 -7.79 1.28
CA ILE A 162 -3.27 -6.62 0.92
C ILE A 162 -2.82 -5.91 -0.37
N PHE A 163 -1.60 -6.18 -0.84
CA PHE A 163 -1.03 -5.62 -2.07
C PHE A 163 -0.89 -6.63 -3.21
N ARG A 164 -1.34 -7.89 -3.04
CA ARG A 164 -1.32 -8.90 -4.10
C ARG A 164 -2.20 -8.51 -5.28
N ARG A 165 -1.87 -9.05 -6.46
CA ARG A 165 -2.53 -8.79 -7.77
C ARG A 165 -2.46 -7.35 -8.27
N ARG A 166 -1.69 -6.46 -7.61
CA ARG A 166 -1.47 -5.05 -8.01
C ARG A 166 -0.19 -4.84 -8.81
N GLY A 167 0.45 -5.91 -9.28
CA GLY A 167 1.65 -5.83 -10.12
C GLY A 167 2.95 -5.55 -9.37
N ILE A 168 2.95 -5.56 -8.02
CA ILE A 168 4.12 -5.28 -7.17
C ILE A 168 5.30 -6.19 -7.53
N ALA A 169 5.08 -7.52 -7.55
CA ALA A 169 6.13 -8.49 -7.91
C ALA A 169 6.72 -8.19 -9.30
N ARG A 170 5.87 -7.87 -10.29
CA ARG A 170 6.32 -7.49 -11.63
C ARG A 170 7.20 -6.25 -11.62
N LYS A 171 6.89 -5.24 -10.81
CA LYS A 171 7.71 -4.03 -10.69
C LYS A 171 9.03 -4.30 -10.02
N LEU A 172 9.06 -5.10 -8.95
CA LEU A 172 10.30 -5.55 -8.29
C LEU A 172 11.19 -6.32 -9.27
N LEU A 173 10.63 -7.29 -9.99
CA LEU A 173 11.35 -8.04 -11.02
C LEU A 173 11.90 -7.12 -12.12
N ARG A 174 11.11 -6.18 -12.63
CA ARG A 174 11.56 -5.20 -13.62
C ARG A 174 12.67 -4.28 -13.08
N HIS A 175 12.60 -3.89 -11.82
CA HIS A 175 13.66 -3.10 -11.20
C HIS A 175 14.97 -3.88 -11.19
N VAL A 176 14.94 -5.13 -10.75
CA VAL A 176 16.14 -5.98 -10.73
C VAL A 176 16.65 -6.23 -12.14
N SER A 177 15.79 -6.63 -13.09
CA SER A 177 16.23 -6.96 -14.47
C SER A 177 16.71 -5.75 -15.27
N ASN A 178 16.07 -4.59 -15.11
CA ASN A 178 16.31 -3.44 -15.99
C ASN A 178 17.23 -2.37 -15.40
N LYS A 179 17.41 -2.37 -14.07
CA LYS A 179 18.24 -1.37 -13.40
C LYS A 179 19.40 -2.00 -12.64
N TRP A 180 19.11 -2.94 -11.74
CA TRP A 180 20.14 -3.52 -10.89
C TRP A 180 21.07 -4.46 -11.68
N ALA A 181 20.55 -5.41 -12.44
CA ALA A 181 21.35 -6.39 -13.18
C ALA A 181 22.33 -5.75 -14.16
N PRO A 182 21.93 -4.77 -15.01
CA PRO A 182 22.87 -4.06 -15.87
C PRO A 182 23.94 -3.29 -15.10
N ALA A 183 23.59 -2.67 -13.97
CA ALA A 183 24.52 -1.92 -13.13
C ALA A 183 25.55 -2.82 -12.41
N GLN A 184 25.28 -4.13 -12.34
CA GLN A 184 26.12 -5.15 -11.74
C GLN A 184 26.82 -6.04 -12.76
N ASP A 185 26.71 -5.75 -14.07
CA ASP A 185 27.20 -6.60 -15.18
C ASP A 185 26.65 -8.03 -15.10
N VAL A 186 25.36 -8.17 -14.77
CA VAL A 186 24.65 -9.44 -14.71
C VAL A 186 23.91 -9.66 -16.01
N GLU A 187 24.24 -10.78 -16.69
CA GLU A 187 23.64 -11.19 -17.96
C GLU A 187 22.55 -12.26 -17.79
N LEU A 188 22.63 -13.04 -16.70
CA LEU A 188 21.69 -14.12 -16.41
C LEU A 188 21.12 -13.99 -15.00
N LEU A 189 19.80 -13.75 -14.94
CA LEU A 189 19.05 -13.74 -13.69
C LEU A 189 18.23 -15.03 -13.56
N ARG A 190 18.44 -15.75 -12.46
CA ARG A 190 17.72 -17.00 -12.13
C ARG A 190 16.75 -16.78 -10.99
N ILE A 191 15.66 -17.52 -11.00
CA ILE A 191 14.76 -17.69 -9.86
C ILE A 191 14.58 -19.19 -9.63
N CYS A 192 14.91 -19.66 -8.44
CA CYS A 192 14.64 -21.03 -8.04
C CYS A 192 13.34 -21.06 -7.25
N THR A 193 12.31 -21.66 -7.83
CA THR A 193 11.10 -22.00 -7.06
C THR A 193 11.38 -23.32 -6.35
N GLY A 194 11.56 -23.28 -5.02
CA GLY A 194 11.71 -24.49 -4.22
C GLY A 194 10.43 -25.32 -4.36
N THR A 195 10.52 -26.47 -4.99
CA THR A 195 9.58 -27.54 -4.72
C THR A 195 9.91 -28.03 -3.33
N SER A 196 9.07 -27.74 -2.33
CA SER A 196 9.09 -28.51 -1.09
C SER A 196 8.83 -29.96 -1.47
N ALA A 197 9.88 -30.75 -1.48
CA ALA A 197 9.72 -32.19 -1.49
C ALA A 197 8.96 -32.56 -0.23
N ALA A 198 7.81 -33.20 -0.41
CA ALA A 198 6.98 -33.75 0.64
C ALA A 198 7.73 -34.80 1.46
#